data_a6fcb3b3f42c52b69063915eb45518f2
#
_entry.id   a6fcb3b3f42c52b69063915eb45518f2
#
_cell.length_a   1.000
_cell.length_b   1.000
_cell.length_c   1.000
_cell.angle_alpha   90.00
_cell.angle_beta   90.00
_cell.angle_gamma   90.00
#
_symmetry.space_group_name_H-M   'P 1'
#
loop_
_entity.id
_entity.type
_entity.pdbx_description
1 polymer ?
#
loop_
_entity_poly.entity_id
_entity_poly.type
_entity_poly.pdbx_seq_one_letter_code
_entity_poly.pdbx_strand_id
1 'polypeptide(L)'
;MRQDLSGKVAAVTGAASGIGLECARALLAEGVSVALVDRAGDTLDKLCSELGPNAFPLAIDLTDSSSVATMMPRILDRFGKLDIFHANAGAYIGGEVVEGDPDAWDRMLNLNINAAFRSVQAVLPHMVERKTGDIIMTSSIAGLVPVVWEPIYTASKHAVQAFVHTVRRQVARHGIRVGAVAPGPVITALISDWPQAKLDEAIAAGGLMEATEVAEAVMFMLSRPRNITIRDLVILPLSTDL
;
A
#
# COMPACT_ATOMS: atom_id res chain seq x y z
N MET A 1 -22.06 12.20 -4.70
CA MET A 1 -22.14 11.83 -3.27
C MET A 1 -20.95 10.96 -2.93
N ARG A 2 -20.40 11.10 -1.73
CA ARG A 2 -19.32 10.21 -1.21
C ARG A 2 -19.91 8.80 -1.02
N GLN A 3 -19.15 7.74 -1.40
CA GLN A 3 -19.55 6.36 -1.14
C GLN A 3 -19.38 6.06 0.35
N ASP A 4 -20.37 5.43 0.96
CA ASP A 4 -20.29 4.86 2.31
C ASP A 4 -19.40 3.60 2.28
N LEU A 5 -18.46 3.51 3.19
CA LEU A 5 -17.55 2.37 3.34
C LEU A 5 -17.95 1.44 4.50
N SER A 6 -18.92 1.85 5.33
CA SER A 6 -19.38 1.08 6.49
C SER A 6 -19.79 -0.35 6.10
N GLY A 7 -19.42 -1.32 6.91
CA GLY A 7 -19.70 -2.74 6.70
C GLY A 7 -18.93 -3.42 5.56
N LYS A 8 -17.99 -2.72 4.89
CA LYS A 8 -17.04 -3.33 3.96
C LYS A 8 -15.95 -4.09 4.71
N VAL A 9 -15.23 -4.92 3.97
CA VAL A 9 -14.05 -5.64 4.44
C VAL A 9 -12.84 -5.19 3.62
N ALA A 10 -11.78 -4.84 4.30
CA ALA A 10 -10.51 -4.46 3.71
C ALA A 10 -9.37 -5.39 4.14
N ALA A 11 -8.35 -5.52 3.31
CA ALA A 11 -7.04 -6.05 3.69
C ALA A 11 -5.97 -5.05 3.29
N VAL A 12 -5.05 -4.76 4.21
CA VAL A 12 -3.95 -3.81 4.03
C VAL A 12 -2.64 -4.51 4.28
N THR A 13 -1.74 -4.53 3.29
CA THR A 13 -0.41 -5.14 3.43
C THR A 13 0.61 -4.13 3.94
N GLY A 14 1.60 -4.60 4.72
CA GLY A 14 2.53 -3.70 5.42
C GLY A 14 1.83 -2.89 6.52
N ALA A 15 0.83 -3.50 7.17
CA ALA A 15 -0.04 -2.82 8.12
C ALA A 15 0.51 -2.76 9.56
N ALA A 16 1.70 -3.27 9.80
CA ALA A 16 2.33 -3.19 11.13
C ALA A 16 2.89 -1.79 11.46
N SER A 17 3.02 -0.89 10.47
CA SER A 17 3.56 0.45 10.69
C SER A 17 3.24 1.42 9.54
N GLY A 18 3.59 2.71 9.73
CA GLY A 18 3.61 3.74 8.69
C GLY A 18 2.28 3.89 7.94
N ILE A 19 2.37 4.08 6.62
CA ILE A 19 1.20 4.32 5.75
C ILE A 19 0.17 3.19 5.87
N GLY A 20 0.60 1.93 5.91
CA GLY A 20 -0.32 0.79 6.02
C GLY A 20 -1.13 0.79 7.30
N LEU A 21 -0.50 1.09 8.43
CA LEU A 21 -1.16 1.19 9.72
C LEU A 21 -2.16 2.35 9.75
N GLU A 22 -1.78 3.54 9.26
CA GLU A 22 -2.68 4.70 9.26
C GLU A 22 -3.86 4.50 8.28
N CYS A 23 -3.65 3.83 7.14
CA CYS A 23 -4.75 3.42 6.27
C CYS A 23 -5.70 2.43 6.96
N ALA A 24 -5.16 1.47 7.73
CA ALA A 24 -5.99 0.54 8.49
C ALA A 24 -6.81 1.28 9.56
N ARG A 25 -6.21 2.23 10.29
CA ARG A 25 -6.90 3.08 11.28
C ARG A 25 -8.02 3.90 10.63
N ALA A 26 -7.74 4.54 9.50
CA ALA A 26 -8.72 5.35 8.77
C ALA A 26 -9.90 4.51 8.26
N LEU A 27 -9.64 3.30 7.76
CA LEU A 27 -10.68 2.36 7.33
C LEU A 27 -11.54 1.89 8.50
N LEU A 28 -10.93 1.53 9.63
CA LEU A 28 -11.65 1.14 10.85
C LEU A 28 -12.55 2.27 11.37
N ALA A 29 -12.09 3.51 11.33
CA ALA A 29 -12.87 4.69 11.73
C ALA A 29 -14.12 4.92 10.85
N GLU A 30 -14.10 4.48 9.59
CA GLU A 30 -15.27 4.50 8.69
C GLU A 30 -16.16 3.23 8.81
N GLY A 31 -15.95 2.40 9.83
CA GLY A 31 -16.74 1.19 10.08
C GLY A 31 -16.43 0.02 9.15
N VAL A 32 -15.24 -0.01 8.54
CA VAL A 32 -14.73 -1.13 7.74
C VAL A 32 -14.11 -2.16 8.67
N SER A 33 -14.31 -3.46 8.40
CA SER A 33 -13.53 -4.52 9.04
C SER A 33 -12.21 -4.71 8.29
N VAL A 34 -11.08 -4.74 9.00
CA VAL A 34 -9.76 -4.69 8.37
C VAL A 34 -8.89 -5.89 8.76
N ALA A 35 -8.41 -6.64 7.78
CA ALA A 35 -7.30 -7.57 7.95
C ALA A 35 -5.98 -6.80 7.82
N LEU A 36 -5.24 -6.71 8.91
CA LEU A 36 -3.89 -6.15 8.95
C LEU A 36 -2.91 -7.25 8.52
N VAL A 37 -2.32 -7.10 7.35
CA VAL A 37 -1.42 -8.10 6.74
C VAL A 37 0.02 -7.65 6.87
N ASP A 38 0.83 -8.40 7.58
CA ASP A 38 2.27 -8.15 7.72
C ASP A 38 2.99 -9.46 8.14
N ARG A 39 4.32 -9.50 8.02
CA ARG A 39 5.11 -10.61 8.54
C ARG A 39 5.33 -10.56 10.06
N ALA A 40 5.17 -9.40 10.66
CA ALA A 40 5.39 -9.12 12.09
C ALA A 40 4.17 -9.53 12.94
N GLY A 41 3.91 -10.83 13.08
CA GLY A 41 2.73 -11.38 13.76
C GLY A 41 2.49 -10.82 15.16
N ASP A 42 3.50 -10.83 16.03
CA ASP A 42 3.39 -10.31 17.40
C ASP A 42 3.00 -8.82 17.45
N THR A 43 3.49 -8.05 16.48
CA THR A 43 3.12 -6.63 16.37
C THR A 43 1.66 -6.49 15.93
N LEU A 44 1.22 -7.31 14.97
CA LEU A 44 -0.17 -7.30 14.51
C LEU A 44 -1.14 -7.68 15.63
N ASP A 45 -0.81 -8.68 16.45
CA ASP A 45 -1.67 -9.12 17.58
C ASP A 45 -1.88 -7.99 18.59
N LYS A 46 -0.81 -7.26 18.94
CA LYS A 46 -0.88 -6.09 19.82
C LYS A 46 -1.74 -4.98 19.20
N LEU A 47 -1.45 -4.61 17.95
CA LEU A 47 -2.20 -3.57 17.24
C LEU A 47 -3.69 -3.92 17.13
N CYS A 48 -4.03 -5.14 16.75
CA CYS A 48 -5.44 -5.54 16.64
C CYS A 48 -6.16 -5.55 18.00
N SER A 49 -5.45 -5.89 19.08
CA SER A 49 -6.00 -5.77 20.43
C SER A 49 -6.35 -4.32 20.80
N GLU A 50 -5.53 -3.35 20.37
CA GLU A 50 -5.75 -1.93 20.61
C GLU A 50 -6.82 -1.34 19.67
N LEU A 51 -6.86 -1.79 18.42
CA LEU A 51 -7.75 -1.28 17.37
C LEU A 51 -9.19 -1.81 17.48
N GLY A 52 -9.38 -2.87 18.25
CA GLY A 52 -10.72 -3.41 18.55
C GLY A 52 -11.21 -4.52 17.60
N PRO A 53 -12.46 -4.96 17.75
CA PRO A 53 -12.95 -6.23 17.20
C PRO A 53 -13.06 -6.29 15.68
N ASN A 54 -13.03 -5.14 15.01
CA ASN A 54 -13.06 -5.05 13.55
C ASN A 54 -11.66 -5.16 12.90
N ALA A 55 -10.59 -5.18 13.71
CA ALA A 55 -9.23 -5.45 13.26
C ALA A 55 -8.91 -6.94 13.39
N PHE A 56 -8.23 -7.50 12.39
CA PHE A 56 -7.85 -8.91 12.36
C PHE A 56 -6.38 -9.05 11.97
N PRO A 57 -5.55 -9.68 12.82
CA PRO A 57 -4.15 -9.89 12.52
C PRO A 57 -3.97 -11.03 11.52
N LEU A 58 -3.20 -10.78 10.47
CA LEU A 58 -2.94 -11.76 9.42
C LEU A 58 -1.45 -11.81 9.12
N ALA A 59 -0.72 -12.64 9.87
CA ALA A 59 0.70 -12.86 9.67
C ALA A 59 0.94 -13.59 8.34
N ILE A 60 1.50 -12.86 7.36
CA ILE A 60 1.81 -13.32 6.00
C ILE A 60 3.18 -12.77 5.58
N ASP A 61 4.07 -13.62 5.17
CA ASP A 61 5.26 -13.22 4.42
C ASP A 61 4.90 -13.12 2.93
N LEU A 62 4.84 -11.91 2.40
CA LEU A 62 4.49 -11.68 1.00
C LEU A 62 5.58 -12.15 0.03
N THR A 63 6.79 -12.38 0.49
CA THR A 63 7.89 -12.92 -0.34
C THR A 63 7.82 -14.44 -0.50
N ASP A 64 7.05 -15.11 0.36
CA ASP A 64 6.76 -16.54 0.27
C ASP A 64 5.39 -16.79 -0.41
N SER A 65 5.43 -17.42 -1.58
CA SER A 65 4.21 -17.72 -2.35
C SER A 65 3.24 -18.65 -1.62
N SER A 66 3.74 -19.56 -0.79
CA SER A 66 2.91 -20.47 0.01
C SER A 66 2.19 -19.72 1.13
N SER A 67 2.85 -18.75 1.76
CA SER A 67 2.25 -17.84 2.73
C SER A 67 1.16 -16.97 2.08
N VAL A 68 1.44 -16.36 0.92
CA VAL A 68 0.46 -15.54 0.17
C VAL A 68 -0.79 -16.36 -0.20
N ALA A 69 -0.64 -17.62 -0.57
CA ALA A 69 -1.75 -18.49 -0.91
C ALA A 69 -2.75 -18.69 0.25
N THR A 70 -2.32 -18.50 1.50
CA THR A 70 -3.19 -18.61 2.68
C THR A 70 -3.98 -17.32 2.97
N MET A 71 -3.61 -16.19 2.37
CA MET A 71 -4.17 -14.86 2.69
C MET A 71 -5.69 -14.82 2.43
N MET A 72 -6.13 -15.09 1.20
CA MET A 72 -7.56 -15.04 0.87
C MET A 72 -8.41 -16.05 1.63
N PRO A 73 -8.03 -17.34 1.74
CA PRO A 73 -8.77 -18.30 2.57
C PRO A 73 -9.00 -17.81 4.00
N ARG A 74 -7.99 -17.28 4.66
CA ARG A 74 -8.10 -16.76 6.04
C ARG A 74 -8.98 -15.51 6.14
N ILE A 75 -8.93 -14.60 5.15
CA ILE A 75 -9.83 -13.44 5.08
C ILE A 75 -11.28 -13.89 4.90
N LEU A 76 -11.53 -14.85 4.03
CA LEU A 76 -12.88 -15.37 3.76
C LEU A 76 -13.44 -16.14 4.95
N ASP A 77 -12.63 -16.93 5.64
CA ASP A 77 -13.02 -17.64 6.85
C ASP A 77 -13.46 -16.65 7.97
N ARG A 78 -12.72 -15.53 8.11
CA ARG A 78 -12.99 -14.53 9.14
C ARG A 78 -14.17 -13.61 8.81
N PHE A 79 -14.28 -13.15 7.56
CA PHE A 79 -15.18 -12.07 7.16
C PHE A 79 -16.19 -12.45 6.06
N GLY A 80 -16.03 -13.58 5.40
CA GLY A 80 -16.88 -14.04 4.30
C GLY A 80 -16.70 -13.30 2.96
N LYS A 81 -15.95 -12.20 2.94
CA LYS A 81 -15.73 -11.36 1.74
C LYS A 81 -14.47 -10.52 1.83
N LEU A 82 -14.07 -9.95 0.68
CA LEU A 82 -13.10 -8.88 0.60
C LEU A 82 -13.60 -7.83 -0.40
N ASP A 83 -13.72 -6.58 0.02
CA ASP A 83 -14.22 -5.46 -0.78
C ASP A 83 -13.10 -4.50 -1.21
N ILE A 84 -12.07 -4.33 -0.36
CA ILE A 84 -10.97 -3.39 -0.55
C ILE A 84 -9.65 -4.12 -0.31
N PHE A 85 -8.71 -3.96 -1.23
CA PHE A 85 -7.34 -4.45 -1.06
C PHE A 85 -6.35 -3.29 -1.24
N HIS A 86 -5.57 -3.00 -0.19
CA HIS A 86 -4.50 -2.02 -0.26
C HIS A 86 -3.14 -2.72 -0.27
N ALA A 87 -2.54 -2.84 -1.45
CA ALA A 87 -1.19 -3.36 -1.63
C ALA A 87 -0.17 -2.25 -1.30
N ASN A 88 0.18 -2.15 -0.02
CA ASN A 88 1.03 -1.09 0.50
C ASN A 88 2.44 -1.57 0.90
N ALA A 89 2.61 -2.83 1.27
CA ALA A 89 3.93 -3.35 1.68
C ALA A 89 5.01 -3.05 0.64
N GLY A 90 6.16 -2.58 1.12
CA GLY A 90 7.30 -2.25 0.28
C GLY A 90 8.54 -1.97 1.11
N ALA A 91 9.68 -1.92 0.43
CA ALA A 91 10.96 -1.54 0.98
C ALA A 91 11.60 -0.45 0.13
N TYR A 92 12.56 0.25 0.72
CA TYR A 92 13.31 1.32 0.09
C TYR A 92 14.80 0.99 0.09
N ILE A 93 15.47 1.28 -1.00
CA ILE A 93 16.92 1.30 -1.11
C ILE A 93 17.29 2.46 -2.02
N GLY A 94 18.07 3.39 -1.48
CA GLY A 94 18.70 4.48 -2.24
C GLY A 94 20.19 4.24 -2.43
N GLY A 95 20.86 5.20 -3.07
CA GLY A 95 22.30 5.19 -3.30
C GLY A 95 22.69 5.03 -4.77
N GLU A 96 23.97 5.24 -5.05
CA GLU A 96 24.53 5.12 -6.38
C GLU A 96 24.64 3.65 -6.81
N VAL A 97 24.40 3.37 -8.09
CA VAL A 97 24.44 2.00 -8.65
C VAL A 97 25.83 1.39 -8.53
N VAL A 98 26.87 2.20 -8.67
CA VAL A 98 28.27 1.71 -8.64
C VAL A 98 28.69 1.15 -7.28
N GLU A 99 28.05 1.62 -6.20
CA GLU A 99 28.35 1.20 -4.82
C GLU A 99 27.26 0.29 -4.22
N GLY A 100 26.23 -0.03 -4.97
CA GLY A 100 25.06 -0.73 -4.47
C GLY A 100 25.29 -2.22 -4.24
N ASP A 101 24.46 -2.81 -3.40
CA ASP A 101 24.40 -4.26 -3.12
C ASP A 101 23.30 -4.93 -3.97
N PRO A 102 23.66 -5.74 -4.99
CA PRO A 102 22.69 -6.42 -5.84
C PRO A 102 21.76 -7.37 -5.05
N ASP A 103 22.24 -8.02 -4.00
CA ASP A 103 21.41 -8.92 -3.18
C ASP A 103 20.35 -8.13 -2.39
N ALA A 104 20.68 -6.92 -1.95
CA ALA A 104 19.71 -6.02 -1.34
C ALA A 104 18.67 -5.54 -2.36
N TRP A 105 19.10 -5.21 -3.59
CA TRP A 105 18.19 -4.87 -4.68
C TRP A 105 17.23 -6.01 -5.00
N ASP A 106 17.70 -7.23 -5.12
CA ASP A 106 16.88 -8.41 -5.39
C ASP A 106 15.80 -8.59 -4.32
N ARG A 107 16.15 -8.43 -3.05
CA ARG A 107 15.19 -8.49 -1.93
C ARG A 107 14.12 -7.39 -2.05
N MET A 108 14.52 -6.15 -2.34
CA MET A 108 13.58 -5.04 -2.52
C MET A 108 12.69 -5.23 -3.75
N LEU A 109 13.27 -5.59 -4.90
CA LEU A 109 12.51 -5.82 -6.13
C LEU A 109 11.53 -6.98 -5.97
N ASN A 110 11.94 -8.05 -5.27
CA ASN A 110 11.04 -9.16 -4.98
C ASN A 110 9.84 -8.73 -4.14
N LEU A 111 10.03 -7.87 -3.12
CA LEU A 111 8.93 -7.35 -2.31
C LEU A 111 8.09 -6.33 -3.09
N ASN A 112 8.71 -5.31 -3.69
CA ASN A 112 8.00 -4.19 -4.31
C ASN A 112 7.27 -4.56 -5.60
N ILE A 113 7.75 -5.57 -6.33
CA ILE A 113 7.23 -6.00 -7.62
C ILE A 113 6.55 -7.36 -7.50
N ASN A 114 7.33 -8.43 -7.31
CA ASN A 114 6.81 -9.79 -7.42
C ASN A 114 5.76 -10.09 -6.34
N ALA A 115 6.06 -9.79 -5.09
CA ALA A 115 5.14 -10.02 -3.96
C ALA A 115 3.90 -9.14 -4.05
N ALA A 116 4.06 -7.85 -4.41
CA ALA A 116 2.94 -6.94 -4.63
C ALA A 116 2.00 -7.44 -5.74
N PHE A 117 2.54 -7.87 -6.89
CA PHE A 117 1.74 -8.36 -8.00
C PHE A 117 1.04 -9.68 -7.67
N ARG A 118 1.72 -10.61 -6.99
CA ARG A 118 1.12 -11.86 -6.49
C ARG A 118 -0.02 -11.61 -5.51
N SER A 119 0.15 -10.64 -4.60
CA SER A 119 -0.90 -10.31 -3.63
C SER A 119 -2.15 -9.75 -4.31
N VAL A 120 -2.00 -8.92 -5.33
CA VAL A 120 -3.12 -8.46 -6.17
C VAL A 120 -3.74 -9.63 -6.93
N GLN A 121 -2.93 -10.50 -7.53
CA GLN A 121 -3.43 -11.69 -8.25
C GLN A 121 -4.24 -12.60 -7.31
N ALA A 122 -3.83 -12.77 -6.06
CA ALA A 122 -4.51 -13.63 -5.09
C ALA A 122 -5.91 -13.13 -4.73
N VAL A 123 -6.19 -11.83 -4.76
CA VAL A 123 -7.51 -11.27 -4.41
C VAL A 123 -8.44 -11.09 -5.61
N LEU A 124 -7.90 -10.97 -6.82
CA LEU A 124 -8.67 -10.68 -8.03
C LEU A 124 -9.75 -11.71 -8.36
N PRO A 125 -9.54 -13.04 -8.29
CA PRO A 125 -10.58 -14.02 -8.61
C PRO A 125 -11.86 -13.81 -7.80
N HIS A 126 -11.74 -13.60 -6.49
CA HIS A 126 -12.87 -13.31 -5.60
C HIS A 126 -13.60 -12.03 -5.98
N MET A 127 -12.88 -10.95 -6.29
CA MET A 127 -13.48 -9.68 -6.70
C MET A 127 -14.17 -9.80 -8.08
N VAL A 128 -13.59 -10.56 -9.02
CA VAL A 128 -14.16 -10.82 -10.35
C VAL A 128 -15.46 -11.59 -10.24
N GLU A 129 -15.50 -12.65 -9.42
CA GLU A 129 -16.71 -13.44 -9.17
C GLU A 129 -17.85 -12.56 -8.59
N ARG A 130 -17.51 -11.70 -7.64
CA ARG A 130 -18.47 -10.78 -7.00
C ARG A 130 -18.82 -9.57 -7.85
N LYS A 131 -18.11 -9.33 -8.96
CA LYS A 131 -18.26 -8.16 -9.86
C LYS A 131 -18.14 -6.82 -9.11
N THR A 132 -17.31 -6.77 -8.09
CA THR A 132 -17.05 -5.58 -7.29
C THR A 132 -15.74 -5.72 -6.54
N GLY A 133 -15.03 -4.62 -6.37
CA GLY A 133 -13.79 -4.55 -5.59
C GLY A 133 -13.07 -3.23 -5.82
N ASP A 134 -12.21 -2.88 -4.87
CA ASP A 134 -11.35 -1.71 -4.92
C ASP A 134 -9.93 -2.13 -4.59
N ILE A 135 -8.99 -1.86 -5.48
CA ILE A 135 -7.56 -2.14 -5.26
C ILE A 135 -6.81 -0.81 -5.32
N ILE A 136 -6.10 -0.48 -4.25
CA ILE A 136 -5.16 0.63 -4.20
C ILE A 136 -3.75 0.06 -4.04
N MET A 137 -2.80 0.56 -4.81
CA MET A 137 -1.38 0.23 -4.64
C MET A 137 -0.60 1.48 -4.19
N THR A 138 0.25 1.32 -3.20
CA THR A 138 1.19 2.38 -2.81
C THR A 138 2.37 2.38 -3.77
N SER A 139 2.36 3.34 -4.69
CA SER A 139 3.48 3.67 -5.55
C SER A 139 4.41 4.68 -4.84
N SER A 140 4.90 5.65 -5.54
CA SER A 140 5.70 6.78 -5.08
C SER A 140 5.71 7.83 -6.18
N ILE A 141 6.09 9.06 -5.88
CA ILE A 141 6.47 10.03 -6.90
C ILE A 141 7.60 9.48 -7.80
N ALA A 142 8.51 8.67 -7.22
CA ALA A 142 9.55 7.95 -7.95
C ALA A 142 9.01 6.91 -8.96
N GLY A 143 7.73 6.60 -8.93
CA GLY A 143 7.06 5.80 -9.98
C GLY A 143 6.59 6.62 -11.18
N LEU A 144 6.68 7.94 -11.13
CA LEU A 144 6.22 8.89 -12.16
C LEU A 144 7.36 9.75 -12.72
N VAL A 145 8.31 10.10 -11.87
CA VAL A 145 9.54 10.84 -12.24
C VAL A 145 10.77 10.05 -11.83
N PRO A 146 11.82 10.01 -12.66
CA PRO A 146 13.09 9.40 -12.28
C PRO A 146 13.78 10.20 -11.17
N VAL A 147 14.12 9.53 -10.07
CA VAL A 147 14.84 10.14 -8.93
C VAL A 147 16.29 9.64 -8.92
N VAL A 148 17.23 10.56 -9.03
CA VAL A 148 18.64 10.27 -9.35
C VAL A 148 19.33 9.40 -8.29
N TRP A 149 19.05 9.62 -7.00
CA TRP A 149 19.72 8.90 -5.89
C TRP A 149 19.04 7.58 -5.48
N GLU A 150 18.01 7.14 -6.22
CA GLU A 150 17.28 5.90 -5.91
C GLU A 150 16.87 5.13 -7.16
N PRO A 151 17.80 4.83 -8.09
CA PRO A 151 17.47 4.33 -9.43
C PRO A 151 16.75 2.97 -9.39
N ILE A 152 17.10 2.07 -8.48
CA ILE A 152 16.49 0.73 -8.39
C ILE A 152 15.08 0.84 -7.76
N TYR A 153 14.92 1.67 -6.73
CA TYR A 153 13.61 1.95 -6.16
C TYR A 153 12.69 2.63 -7.18
N THR A 154 13.19 3.64 -7.90
CA THR A 154 12.51 4.30 -9.02
C THR A 154 12.01 3.28 -10.06
N ALA A 155 12.88 2.36 -10.50
CA ALA A 155 12.49 1.30 -11.43
C ALA A 155 11.36 0.41 -10.86
N SER A 156 11.45 0.04 -9.57
CA SER A 156 10.40 -0.75 -8.92
C SER A 156 9.04 -0.04 -8.90
N LYS A 157 9.04 1.27 -8.64
CA LYS A 157 7.79 2.05 -8.55
C LYS A 157 7.20 2.38 -9.92
N HIS A 158 8.02 2.54 -10.96
CA HIS A 158 7.56 2.57 -12.35
C HIS A 158 6.90 1.26 -12.78
N ALA A 159 7.46 0.11 -12.35
CA ALA A 159 6.83 -1.19 -12.60
C ALA A 159 5.44 -1.30 -11.93
N VAL A 160 5.28 -0.79 -10.71
CA VAL A 160 3.98 -0.72 -10.01
C VAL A 160 3.00 0.15 -10.80
N GLN A 161 3.40 1.32 -11.29
CA GLN A 161 2.53 2.19 -12.09
C GLN A 161 2.08 1.51 -13.38
N ALA A 162 3.01 0.90 -14.13
CA ALA A 162 2.67 0.17 -15.34
C ALA A 162 1.67 -0.97 -15.07
N PHE A 163 1.86 -1.70 -13.97
CA PHE A 163 0.97 -2.78 -13.55
C PHE A 163 -0.43 -2.27 -13.22
N VAL A 164 -0.55 -1.22 -12.39
CA VAL A 164 -1.82 -0.58 -12.04
C VAL A 164 -2.59 -0.16 -13.27
N HIS A 165 -1.94 0.55 -14.21
CA HIS A 165 -2.57 1.05 -15.43
C HIS A 165 -3.08 -0.08 -16.32
N THR A 166 -2.35 -1.17 -16.39
CA THR A 166 -2.69 -2.33 -17.23
C THR A 166 -3.82 -3.15 -16.59
N VAL A 167 -3.67 -3.55 -15.31
CA VAL A 167 -4.66 -4.37 -14.59
C VAL A 167 -5.99 -3.62 -14.50
N ARG A 168 -5.99 -2.32 -14.21
CA ARG A 168 -7.20 -1.50 -14.20
C ARG A 168 -8.04 -1.68 -15.46
N ARG A 169 -7.42 -1.69 -16.64
CA ARG A 169 -8.10 -1.85 -17.93
C ARG A 169 -8.66 -3.27 -18.12
N GLN A 170 -7.95 -4.29 -17.62
CA GLN A 170 -8.40 -5.68 -17.71
C GLN A 170 -9.64 -5.95 -16.84
N VAL A 171 -9.70 -5.36 -15.63
CA VAL A 171 -10.72 -5.70 -14.63
C VAL A 171 -11.89 -4.72 -14.57
N ALA A 172 -11.82 -3.59 -15.27
CA ALA A 172 -12.90 -2.58 -15.28
C ALA A 172 -14.25 -3.17 -15.71
N ARG A 173 -14.27 -4.09 -16.70
CA ARG A 173 -15.46 -4.81 -17.14
C ARG A 173 -16.13 -5.67 -16.05
N HIS A 174 -15.39 -5.98 -14.99
CA HIS A 174 -15.89 -6.73 -13.83
C HIS A 174 -16.30 -5.82 -12.66
N GLY A 175 -16.39 -4.51 -12.88
CA GLY A 175 -16.78 -3.55 -11.85
C GLY A 175 -15.72 -3.33 -10.77
N ILE A 176 -14.46 -3.69 -11.03
CA ILE A 176 -13.34 -3.53 -10.11
C ILE A 176 -12.59 -2.25 -10.44
N ARG A 177 -12.32 -1.42 -9.42
CA ARG A 177 -11.51 -0.22 -9.53
C ARG A 177 -10.08 -0.52 -9.07
N VAL A 178 -9.11 -0.05 -9.84
CA VAL A 178 -7.68 -0.16 -9.48
C VAL A 178 -7.04 1.20 -9.66
N GLY A 179 -6.30 1.65 -8.64
CA GLY A 179 -5.57 2.92 -8.68
C GLY A 179 -4.31 2.87 -7.83
N ALA A 180 -3.48 3.90 -7.98
CA ALA A 180 -2.26 4.08 -7.20
C ALA A 180 -2.31 5.40 -6.43
N VAL A 181 -1.88 5.37 -5.17
CA VAL A 181 -1.43 6.56 -4.46
C VAL A 181 0.08 6.68 -4.64
N ALA A 182 0.56 7.86 -5.01
CA ALA A 182 1.97 8.15 -5.29
C ALA A 182 2.47 9.28 -4.36
N PRO A 183 2.84 8.95 -3.12
CA PRO A 183 3.34 9.94 -2.18
C PRO A 183 4.77 10.35 -2.51
N GLY A 184 5.12 11.59 -2.12
CA GLY A 184 6.49 12.04 -1.91
C GLY A 184 7.07 11.47 -0.61
N PRO A 185 8.08 12.13 -0.02
CA PRO A 185 8.69 11.69 1.23
C PRO A 185 7.69 11.69 2.40
N VAL A 186 7.62 10.57 3.13
CA VAL A 186 6.71 10.36 4.28
C VAL A 186 7.52 9.90 5.49
N ILE A 187 7.22 10.45 6.67
CA ILE A 187 7.82 10.04 7.94
C ILE A 187 7.35 8.61 8.27
N THR A 188 8.21 7.64 8.01
CA THR A 188 7.96 6.21 8.25
C THR A 188 9.28 5.50 8.57
N ALA A 189 9.19 4.23 8.93
CA ALA A 189 10.38 3.39 9.12
C ALA A 189 11.28 3.27 7.86
N LEU A 190 10.75 3.60 6.67
CA LEU A 190 11.51 3.58 5.40
C LEU A 190 12.61 4.64 5.33
N ILE A 191 12.52 5.71 6.13
CA ILE A 191 13.53 6.77 6.21
C ILE A 191 14.27 6.79 7.56
N SER A 192 14.14 5.72 8.35
CA SER A 192 14.76 5.62 9.69
C SER A 192 16.29 5.57 9.65
N ASP A 193 16.89 5.28 8.51
CA ASP A 193 18.33 5.29 8.25
C ASP A 193 18.87 6.69 7.84
N TRP A 194 17.98 7.68 7.67
CA TRP A 194 18.44 9.02 7.40
C TRP A 194 19.19 9.60 8.61
N PRO A 195 20.33 10.30 8.41
CA PRO A 195 20.99 11.03 9.47
C PRO A 195 20.02 12.00 10.16
N GLN A 196 20.03 12.05 11.50
CA GLN A 196 19.09 12.87 12.28
C GLN A 196 19.08 14.33 11.82
N ALA A 197 20.25 14.91 11.54
CA ALA A 197 20.36 16.29 11.05
C ALA A 197 19.61 16.50 9.71
N LYS A 198 19.66 15.52 8.78
CA LYS A 198 18.94 15.57 7.52
C LYS A 198 17.43 15.46 7.74
N LEU A 199 17.01 14.63 8.68
CA LEU A 199 15.60 14.47 9.04
C LEU A 199 15.05 15.76 9.64
N ASP A 200 15.77 16.37 10.58
CA ASP A 200 15.39 17.63 11.24
C ASP A 200 15.31 18.79 10.23
N GLU A 201 16.27 18.86 9.30
CA GLU A 201 16.26 19.85 8.22
C GLU A 201 15.04 19.65 7.30
N ALA A 202 14.76 18.43 6.89
CA ALA A 202 13.63 18.12 6.02
C ALA A 202 12.28 18.41 6.69
N ILE A 203 12.15 18.13 8.00
CA ILE A 203 10.96 18.48 8.79
C ILE A 203 10.83 20.01 8.88
N ALA A 204 11.90 20.72 9.23
CA ALA A 204 11.89 22.18 9.35
C ALA A 204 11.55 22.89 8.03
N ALA A 205 11.97 22.31 6.90
CA ALA A 205 11.65 22.79 5.56
C ALA A 205 10.25 22.42 5.08
N GLY A 206 9.46 21.63 5.85
CA GLY A 206 8.17 21.11 5.41
C GLY A 206 8.28 20.13 4.24
N GLY A 207 9.39 19.41 4.13
CA GLY A 207 9.71 18.47 3.04
C GLY A 207 9.26 17.04 3.30
N LEU A 208 8.58 16.78 4.42
CA LEU A 208 8.06 15.47 4.78
C LEU A 208 6.57 15.55 5.10
N MET A 209 5.85 14.48 4.77
CA MET A 209 4.44 14.31 5.13
C MET A 209 4.31 13.28 6.27
N GLU A 210 3.21 13.38 7.02
CA GLU A 210 2.78 12.32 7.93
C GLU A 210 2.09 11.19 7.16
N ALA A 211 2.14 9.98 7.71
CA ALA A 211 1.47 8.82 7.10
C ALA A 211 -0.06 8.97 7.06
N THR A 212 -0.63 9.76 7.97
CA THR A 212 -2.06 10.11 8.02
C THR A 212 -2.53 10.86 6.79
N GLU A 213 -1.71 11.75 6.22
CA GLU A 213 -2.04 12.50 5.01
C GLU A 213 -2.16 11.59 3.79
N VAL A 214 -1.31 10.55 3.72
CA VAL A 214 -1.42 9.52 2.68
C VAL A 214 -2.66 8.65 2.90
N ALA A 215 -3.00 8.33 4.16
CA ALA A 215 -4.22 7.60 4.47
C ALA A 215 -5.47 8.38 4.06
N GLU A 216 -5.52 9.69 4.29
CA GLU A 216 -6.63 10.55 3.82
C GLU A 216 -6.76 10.54 2.29
N ALA A 217 -5.63 10.57 1.58
CA ALA A 217 -5.61 10.46 0.12
C ALA A 217 -6.19 9.11 -0.35
N VAL A 218 -5.83 8.00 0.30
CA VAL A 218 -6.40 6.67 0.03
C VAL A 218 -7.91 6.64 0.31
N MET A 219 -8.35 7.21 1.44
CA MET A 219 -9.77 7.32 1.78
C MET A 219 -10.54 8.16 0.78
N PHE A 220 -9.93 9.25 0.27
CA PHE A 220 -10.50 10.04 -0.83
C PHE A 220 -10.69 9.19 -2.09
N MET A 221 -9.72 8.37 -2.49
CA MET A 221 -9.83 7.48 -3.66
C MET A 221 -10.98 6.47 -3.50
N LEU A 222 -11.05 5.82 -2.34
CA LEU A 222 -12.03 4.77 -2.04
C LEU A 222 -13.46 5.31 -1.94
N SER A 223 -13.64 6.52 -1.43
CA SER A 223 -14.95 7.14 -1.22
C SER A 223 -15.58 7.73 -2.49
N ARG A 224 -14.97 7.60 -3.67
CA ARG A 224 -15.58 8.07 -4.93
C ARG A 224 -16.75 7.18 -5.34
N PRO A 225 -17.76 7.71 -6.03
CA PRO A 225 -18.85 6.91 -6.60
C PRO A 225 -18.32 5.74 -7.45
N ARG A 226 -19.05 4.62 -7.46
CA ARG A 226 -18.58 3.37 -8.13
C ARG A 226 -18.25 3.51 -9.62
N ASN A 227 -18.84 4.47 -10.30
CA ASN A 227 -18.56 4.80 -11.71
C ASN A 227 -17.30 5.65 -11.92
N ILE A 228 -16.62 6.04 -10.83
CA ILE A 228 -15.40 6.86 -10.86
C ILE A 228 -14.22 6.05 -10.34
N THR A 229 -13.14 6.04 -11.09
CA THR A 229 -11.84 5.52 -10.64
C THR A 229 -10.82 6.65 -10.66
N ILE A 230 -10.19 6.90 -9.52
CA ILE A 230 -8.96 7.71 -9.49
C ILE A 230 -7.83 6.76 -9.83
N ARG A 231 -7.21 6.98 -10.99
CA ARG A 231 -6.15 6.11 -11.50
C ARG A 231 -4.85 6.31 -10.74
N ASP A 232 -4.43 7.57 -10.62
CA ASP A 232 -3.25 8.00 -9.88
C ASP A 232 -3.61 9.19 -9.02
N LEU A 233 -3.16 9.20 -7.78
CA LEU A 233 -3.26 10.33 -6.89
C LEU A 233 -1.86 10.63 -6.36
N VAL A 234 -1.31 11.76 -6.79
CA VAL A 234 -0.01 12.26 -6.32
C VAL A 234 -0.24 13.18 -5.13
N ILE A 235 0.52 12.98 -4.07
CA ILE A 235 0.53 13.85 -2.89
C ILE A 235 1.97 14.13 -2.49
N LEU A 236 2.31 15.40 -2.38
CA LEU A 236 3.68 15.88 -2.15
C LEU A 236 3.70 16.92 -1.04
N PRO A 237 4.78 17.00 -0.25
CA PRO A 237 5.07 18.18 0.55
C PRO A 237 5.18 19.42 -0.34
N LEU A 238 4.76 20.56 0.16
CA LEU A 238 4.77 21.81 -0.60
C LEU A 238 6.18 22.21 -1.07
N SER A 239 7.20 21.87 -0.29
CA SER A 239 8.60 22.21 -0.57
C SER A 239 9.32 21.19 -1.45
N THR A 240 8.64 20.13 -1.90
CA THR A 240 9.26 19.12 -2.78
C THR A 240 9.31 19.64 -4.20
N ASP A 241 10.52 19.82 -4.72
CA ASP A 241 10.80 20.17 -6.11
C ASP A 241 11.26 18.89 -6.85
N LEU A 242 10.37 18.31 -7.67
CA LEU A 242 10.62 17.08 -8.44
C LEU A 242 10.06 17.19 -9.84
#